data_465a091d418faecdda0080ba965b050e
#
_entry.id   465a091d418faecdda0080ba965b050e
#
_cell.length_a   1.000
_cell.length_b   1.000
_cell.length_c   1.000
_cell.angle_alpha   90.00
_cell.angle_beta   90.00
_cell.angle_gamma   90.00
#
_symmetry.space_group_name_H-M   'P 1'
#
loop_
_entity.id
_entity.type
_entity.pdbx_description
1 polymer ?
#
loop_
_entity_poly.entity_id
_entity_poly.type
_entity_poly.pdbx_seq_one_letter_code
_entity_poly.pdbx_strand_id
1 'polypeptide(L)'
;MKEYLQSLLWPAIAGVLGAFIVLDQWVLSPVNQPEKVAATHSYHEAVARATPSVVNIYTAKLVNSRRNSALNDPLLRRFLGPTAGRQRIERSLGSGVILSKAGHIITNNHVIADADAIQVLLHDGRSASALVVGSDPATDLAVLKIDLPGLYPATLANSDDARVGDVVLAIGNPYGFGHSVSQGIISGVGRSGLQLSDYEDYIQTDASIYLGNSGGALIDTDGKLVGINTLIYTAGGEAAGTSGIGINLATPVNLAQFVMGDLIDYGTVVRGWLGVSVELLQMNGAEGQSDQALVVSGIAEGGPAARAGLEAGDIIAAINGSRVNDGRLTMHQIARLRPGEQITIDVSRDDGLVQLTAIVGTRPTS
;
A
#
# COMPACT_ATOMS: atom_id res chain seq x y z
N MET A 1 42.31 -75.03 28.52
CA MET A 1 41.22 -74.13 28.99
C MET A 1 41.59 -72.63 29.05
N LYS A 2 42.80 -72.30 29.50
CA LYS A 2 43.24 -70.90 29.57
C LYS A 2 43.43 -70.20 28.21
N GLU A 3 43.93 -70.91 27.21
CA GLU A 3 44.14 -70.33 25.87
C GLU A 3 42.86 -70.07 25.10
N TYR A 4 41.83 -70.88 25.26
CA TYR A 4 40.51 -70.63 24.65
C TYR A 4 39.79 -69.44 25.26
N LEU A 5 40.02 -69.13 26.56
CA LEU A 5 39.44 -67.98 27.19
C LEU A 5 40.08 -66.69 26.67
N GLN A 6 41.41 -66.69 26.41
CA GLN A 6 42.08 -65.50 25.86
C GLN A 6 41.70 -65.21 24.40
N SER A 7 41.41 -66.20 23.60
CA SER A 7 40.98 -65.97 22.19
C SER A 7 39.57 -65.41 22.05
N LEU A 8 38.72 -65.58 23.04
CA LEU A 8 37.36 -65.04 23.08
C LEU A 8 37.28 -63.64 23.70
N LEU A 9 38.29 -63.24 24.48
CA LEU A 9 38.29 -61.96 25.19
C LEU A 9 38.31 -60.76 24.23
N TRP A 10 39.15 -60.77 23.19
CA TRP A 10 39.28 -59.69 22.22
C TRP A 10 38.04 -59.49 21.34
N PRO A 11 37.40 -60.52 20.78
CA PRO A 11 36.15 -60.37 20.07
C PRO A 11 35.00 -59.87 20.96
N ALA A 12 34.95 -60.25 22.23
CA ALA A 12 33.94 -59.76 23.17
C ALA A 12 34.13 -58.28 23.48
N ILE A 13 35.36 -57.82 23.72
CA ILE A 13 35.66 -56.42 23.92
C ILE A 13 35.36 -55.56 22.67
N ALA A 14 35.74 -56.07 21.47
CA ALA A 14 35.42 -55.38 20.23
C ALA A 14 33.92 -55.30 19.96
N GLY A 15 33.15 -56.31 20.31
CA GLY A 15 31.68 -56.31 20.19
C GLY A 15 31.01 -55.29 21.16
N VAL A 16 31.51 -55.20 22.39
CA VAL A 16 31.00 -54.21 23.38
C VAL A 16 31.37 -52.80 22.97
N LEU A 17 32.58 -52.53 22.47
CA LEU A 17 33.00 -51.23 21.98
C LEU A 17 32.21 -50.86 20.70
N GLY A 18 31.97 -51.77 19.77
CA GLY A 18 31.14 -51.54 18.61
C GLY A 18 29.69 -51.24 18.97
N ALA A 19 29.12 -51.97 19.93
CA ALA A 19 27.78 -51.69 20.45
C ALA A 19 27.70 -50.33 21.12
N PHE A 20 28.74 -49.91 21.86
CA PHE A 20 28.79 -48.59 22.51
C PHE A 20 28.85 -47.46 21.48
N ILE A 21 29.64 -47.61 20.39
CA ILE A 21 29.73 -46.62 19.32
C ILE A 21 28.38 -46.51 18.58
N VAL A 22 27.71 -47.62 18.31
CA VAL A 22 26.39 -47.63 17.67
C VAL A 22 25.35 -46.98 18.58
N LEU A 23 25.40 -47.26 19.90
CA LEU A 23 24.49 -46.68 20.87
C LEU A 23 24.72 -45.17 20.98
N ASP A 24 25.97 -44.73 21.02
CA ASP A 24 26.32 -43.31 21.10
C ASP A 24 25.89 -42.54 19.82
N GLN A 25 26.16 -43.09 18.66
CA GLN A 25 25.82 -42.44 17.39
C GLN A 25 24.32 -42.50 17.00
N TRP A 26 23.60 -43.58 17.39
CA TRP A 26 22.23 -43.82 16.94
C TRP A 26 21.16 -43.59 18.03
N VAL A 27 21.49 -43.76 19.27
CA VAL A 27 20.52 -43.70 20.39
C VAL A 27 20.75 -42.49 21.29
N LEU A 28 22.00 -42.13 21.53
CA LEU A 28 22.37 -41.03 22.46
C LEU A 28 22.70 -39.72 21.72
N SER A 29 22.99 -39.76 20.42
CA SER A 29 23.08 -38.51 19.69
C SER A 29 21.70 -37.85 19.68
N PRO A 30 21.55 -36.61 20.16
CA PRO A 30 20.29 -35.91 20.02
C PRO A 30 20.00 -35.86 18.53
N VAL A 31 18.93 -36.56 18.09
CA VAL A 31 18.36 -36.31 16.78
C VAL A 31 18.18 -34.81 16.73
N ASN A 32 18.95 -34.14 15.87
CA ASN A 32 18.73 -32.74 15.55
C ASN A 32 17.31 -32.69 14.95
N GLN A 33 16.31 -32.64 15.83
CA GLN A 33 14.97 -32.32 15.42
C GLN A 33 15.13 -30.96 14.73
N PRO A 34 14.75 -30.83 13.44
CA PRO A 34 14.65 -29.51 12.86
C PRO A 34 13.86 -28.71 13.87
N GLU A 35 14.48 -27.63 14.36
CA GLU A 35 13.84 -26.68 15.26
C GLU A 35 12.44 -26.46 14.67
N LYS A 36 11.41 -27.01 15.33
CA LYS A 36 10.05 -26.75 14.94
C LYS A 36 9.96 -25.25 15.05
N VAL A 37 10.06 -24.56 13.92
CA VAL A 37 9.62 -23.18 13.81
C VAL A 37 8.24 -23.20 14.43
N ALA A 38 8.14 -22.71 15.66
CA ALA A 38 6.90 -22.70 16.40
C ALA A 38 5.94 -21.95 15.50
N ALA A 39 4.92 -22.65 14.98
CA ALA A 39 3.90 -21.99 14.19
C ALA A 39 3.42 -20.84 15.03
N THR A 40 3.55 -19.61 14.52
CA THR A 40 3.19 -18.41 15.24
C THR A 40 1.70 -18.49 15.56
N HIS A 41 1.34 -18.92 16.76
CA HIS A 41 -0.05 -19.04 17.17
C HIS A 41 -0.67 -17.68 17.53
N SER A 42 0.14 -16.61 17.52
CA SER A 42 -0.30 -15.27 17.87
C SER A 42 0.53 -14.22 17.14
N TYR A 43 -0.15 -13.20 16.60
CA TYR A 43 0.48 -12.01 16.02
C TYR A 43 0.61 -10.86 17.00
N HIS A 44 0.47 -11.14 18.30
CA HIS A 44 0.50 -10.13 19.36
C HIS A 44 1.75 -9.24 19.29
N GLU A 45 2.93 -9.81 19.05
CA GLU A 45 4.17 -9.04 18.97
C GLU A 45 4.21 -8.11 17.74
N ALA A 46 3.74 -8.56 16.58
CA ALA A 46 3.64 -7.73 15.39
C ALA A 46 2.70 -6.55 15.61
N VAL A 47 1.52 -6.83 16.17
CA VAL A 47 0.53 -5.81 16.52
C VAL A 47 1.06 -4.84 17.56
N ALA A 48 1.71 -5.34 18.62
CA ALA A 48 2.27 -4.49 19.68
C ALA A 48 3.36 -3.54 19.16
N ARG A 49 4.16 -3.96 18.16
CA ARG A 49 5.15 -3.09 17.50
C ARG A 49 4.51 -2.01 16.63
N ALA A 50 3.48 -2.35 15.87
CA ALA A 50 2.87 -1.43 14.91
C ALA A 50 1.86 -0.46 15.54
N THR A 51 1.08 -0.92 16.53
CA THR A 51 -0.01 -0.15 17.14
C THR A 51 0.38 1.26 17.61
N PRO A 52 1.57 1.50 18.22
CA PRO A 52 1.94 2.86 18.64
C PRO A 52 2.08 3.88 17.49
N SER A 53 2.25 3.40 16.25
CA SER A 53 2.32 4.25 15.06
C SER A 53 0.95 4.52 14.43
N VAL A 54 -0.09 3.76 14.78
CA VAL A 54 -1.43 3.93 14.22
C VAL A 54 -2.24 4.90 15.08
N VAL A 55 -2.84 5.88 14.43
CA VAL A 55 -3.60 6.94 15.09
C VAL A 55 -5.03 7.00 14.59
N ASN A 56 -5.91 7.59 15.40
CA ASN A 56 -7.28 7.88 15.04
C ASN A 56 -7.38 9.31 14.53
N ILE A 57 -8.13 9.51 13.45
CA ILE A 57 -8.36 10.82 12.86
C ILE A 57 -9.83 11.14 12.98
N TYR A 58 -10.13 12.25 13.68
CA TYR A 58 -11.46 12.83 13.80
C TYR A 58 -11.53 14.10 12.96
N THR A 59 -12.48 14.16 12.06
CA THR A 59 -12.73 15.36 11.25
C THR A 59 -14.06 15.98 11.61
N ALA A 60 -14.14 17.29 11.51
CA ALA A 60 -15.35 18.06 11.70
C ALA A 60 -15.55 18.97 10.49
N LYS A 61 -16.75 18.97 9.92
CA LYS A 61 -17.17 19.82 8.80
C LYS A 61 -18.39 20.61 9.21
N LEU A 62 -18.35 21.92 9.01
CA LEU A 62 -19.48 22.82 9.24
C LEU A 62 -20.37 22.85 8.01
N VAL A 63 -21.48 22.14 8.06
CA VAL A 63 -22.45 22.12 6.97
C VAL A 63 -23.53 23.17 7.22
N ASN A 64 -23.58 24.18 6.37
CA ASN A 64 -24.70 25.11 6.34
C ASN A 64 -25.91 24.41 5.73
N SER A 65 -26.91 24.07 6.51
CA SER A 65 -28.16 23.53 5.98
C SER A 65 -28.73 24.53 4.95
N ARG A 66 -28.56 24.22 3.65
CA ARG A 66 -29.31 24.93 2.61
C ARG A 66 -30.78 24.75 2.92
N ARG A 67 -31.47 25.87 3.11
CA ARG A 67 -32.93 25.92 3.23
C ARG A 67 -33.54 25.09 2.10
N ASN A 68 -34.37 24.10 2.47
CA ASN A 68 -35.31 23.53 1.53
C ASN A 68 -36.08 24.69 0.90
N SER A 69 -36.15 24.74 -0.43
CA SER A 69 -36.84 25.80 -1.18
C SER A 69 -38.32 25.98 -0.79
N ALA A 70 -38.91 24.95 -0.15
CA ALA A 70 -40.26 25.01 0.43
C ALA A 70 -40.39 26.01 1.60
N LEU A 71 -39.28 26.38 2.28
CA LEU A 71 -39.30 27.39 3.38
C LEU A 71 -39.10 28.83 2.87
N ASN A 72 -39.01 29.05 1.56
CA ASN A 72 -38.94 30.39 0.97
C ASN A 72 -40.28 31.04 0.80
N ASP A 73 -41.42 30.39 1.20
CA ASP A 73 -42.73 30.98 1.21
C ASP A 73 -42.76 32.14 2.26
N PRO A 74 -43.05 33.36 1.82
CA PRO A 74 -43.15 34.54 2.69
C PRO A 74 -44.13 34.39 3.86
N LEU A 75 -45.18 33.58 3.67
CA LEU A 75 -46.21 33.29 4.66
C LEU A 75 -45.69 32.37 5.78
N LEU A 76 -44.90 31.33 5.40
CA LEU A 76 -44.30 30.43 6.39
C LEU A 76 -43.23 31.14 7.26
N ARG A 77 -42.50 32.10 6.68
CA ARG A 77 -41.50 32.92 7.42
C ARG A 77 -42.13 33.76 8.55
N ARG A 78 -43.36 34.22 8.33
CA ARG A 78 -44.08 35.02 9.29
C ARG A 78 -44.60 34.21 10.49
N PHE A 79 -44.83 32.91 10.30
CA PHE A 79 -45.31 31.99 11.33
C PHE A 79 -44.20 31.32 12.11
N LEU A 80 -43.04 31.01 11.49
CA LEU A 80 -41.97 30.21 12.09
C LEU A 80 -40.83 31.06 12.70
N GLY A 81 -40.88 32.39 12.54
CA GLY A 81 -39.83 33.31 13.00
C GLY A 81 -38.52 33.16 12.22
N PRO A 82 -37.49 33.97 12.48
CA PRO A 82 -36.19 33.84 11.84
C PRO A 82 -35.51 32.59 12.38
N THR A 83 -35.70 31.45 11.70
CA THR A 83 -34.90 30.24 11.95
C THR A 83 -33.48 30.52 11.46
N ALA A 84 -32.62 30.94 12.39
CA ALA A 84 -31.20 30.99 12.17
C ALA A 84 -30.78 29.61 11.63
N GLY A 85 -30.14 29.58 10.45
CA GLY A 85 -29.65 28.34 9.86
C GLY A 85 -28.85 27.60 10.92
N ARG A 86 -29.34 26.43 11.36
CA ARG A 86 -28.60 25.59 12.28
C ARG A 86 -27.39 25.05 11.48
N GLN A 87 -26.22 25.53 11.84
CA GLN A 87 -24.96 24.90 11.43
C GLN A 87 -24.95 23.48 12.03
N ARG A 88 -24.86 22.50 11.17
CA ARG A 88 -24.70 21.11 11.58
C ARG A 88 -23.23 20.76 11.49
N ILE A 89 -22.67 20.23 12.55
CA ILE A 89 -21.31 19.66 12.53
C ILE A 89 -21.43 18.22 12.09
N GLU A 90 -20.92 17.91 10.91
CA GLU A 90 -20.71 16.55 10.47
C GLU A 90 -19.34 16.09 10.96
N ARG A 91 -19.29 14.90 11.56
CA ARG A 91 -18.07 14.29 12.04
C ARG A 91 -17.81 13.04 11.25
N SER A 92 -16.57 12.86 10.80
CA SER A 92 -16.08 11.63 10.19
C SER A 92 -14.96 11.05 11.02
N LEU A 93 -14.72 9.77 10.84
CA LEU A 93 -13.71 8.99 11.54
C LEU A 93 -12.87 8.23 10.53
N GLY A 94 -11.56 8.28 10.70
CA GLY A 94 -10.59 7.51 9.95
C GLY A 94 -9.39 7.16 10.81
N SER A 95 -8.39 6.60 10.19
CA SER A 95 -7.12 6.24 10.78
C SER A 95 -5.96 6.94 10.07
N GLY A 96 -4.79 6.90 10.66
CA GLY A 96 -3.55 7.37 10.06
C GLY A 96 -2.35 6.59 10.59
N VAL A 97 -1.22 6.73 9.94
CA VAL A 97 0.05 6.10 10.35
C VAL A 97 1.12 7.17 10.50
N ILE A 98 1.75 7.23 11.69
CA ILE A 98 2.89 8.10 11.94
C ILE A 98 4.09 7.55 11.17
N LEU A 99 4.69 8.34 10.28
CA LEU A 99 5.85 7.94 9.47
C LEU A 99 7.14 8.68 9.86
N SER A 100 7.07 9.71 10.71
CA SER A 100 8.28 10.40 11.16
C SER A 100 8.21 10.82 12.62
N LYS A 101 9.37 10.91 13.27
CA LYS A 101 9.50 11.48 14.62
C LYS A 101 9.14 12.98 14.67
N ALA A 102 9.17 13.65 13.51
CA ALA A 102 8.74 15.02 13.38
C ALA A 102 7.21 15.19 13.44
N GLY A 103 6.44 14.10 13.41
CA GLY A 103 4.97 14.13 13.53
C GLY A 103 4.22 14.16 12.20
N HIS A 104 4.84 13.72 11.12
CA HIS A 104 4.12 13.50 9.86
C HIS A 104 3.33 12.19 9.92
N ILE A 105 2.06 12.28 9.53
CA ILE A 105 1.10 11.19 9.51
C ILE A 105 0.58 11.07 8.09
N ILE A 106 0.61 9.86 7.55
CA ILE A 106 -0.06 9.53 6.28
C ILE A 106 -1.47 9.03 6.57
N THR A 107 -2.41 9.42 5.73
CA THR A 107 -3.80 8.95 5.75
C THR A 107 -4.38 9.00 4.34
N ASN A 108 -5.64 8.62 4.14
CA ASN A 108 -6.32 8.83 2.87
C ASN A 108 -6.83 10.27 2.73
N ASN A 109 -6.83 10.76 1.49
CA ASN A 109 -7.36 12.07 1.16
C ASN A 109 -8.87 12.16 1.47
N HIS A 110 -9.66 11.12 1.14
CA HIS A 110 -11.09 11.11 1.42
C HIS A 110 -11.43 11.18 2.91
N VAL A 111 -10.52 10.78 3.82
CA VAL A 111 -10.71 10.89 5.28
C VAL A 111 -10.73 12.35 5.72
N ILE A 112 -9.94 13.21 5.07
CA ILE A 112 -9.77 14.62 5.47
C ILE A 112 -10.40 15.61 4.50
N ALA A 113 -10.95 15.13 3.39
CA ALA A 113 -11.56 15.99 2.38
C ALA A 113 -12.65 16.87 2.98
N ASP A 114 -12.59 18.17 2.67
CA ASP A 114 -13.54 19.18 3.14
C ASP A 114 -13.62 19.34 4.67
N ALA A 115 -12.66 18.84 5.44
CA ALA A 115 -12.64 19.02 6.90
C ALA A 115 -12.21 20.43 7.28
N ASP A 116 -13.02 21.10 8.11
CA ASP A 116 -12.68 22.42 8.70
C ASP A 116 -11.73 22.28 9.89
N ALA A 117 -11.75 21.12 10.57
CA ALA A 117 -10.89 20.82 11.69
C ALA A 117 -10.53 19.33 11.72
N ILE A 118 -9.27 19.06 12.04
CA ILE A 118 -8.74 17.69 12.13
C ILE A 118 -8.09 17.51 13.49
N GLN A 119 -8.49 16.47 14.22
CA GLN A 119 -7.91 16.08 15.50
C GLN A 119 -7.38 14.66 15.39
N VAL A 120 -6.16 14.45 15.84
CA VAL A 120 -5.50 13.15 15.92
C VAL A 120 -5.47 12.69 17.37
N LEU A 121 -5.86 11.44 17.60
CA LEU A 121 -5.75 10.77 18.89
C LEU A 121 -4.75 9.61 18.76
N LEU A 122 -3.70 9.65 19.57
CA LEU A 122 -2.66 8.65 19.62
C LEU A 122 -3.11 7.42 20.42
N HIS A 123 -2.39 6.30 20.23
CA HIS A 123 -2.62 5.05 20.97
C HIS A 123 -2.56 5.22 22.51
N ASP A 124 -1.70 6.10 23.00
CA ASP A 124 -1.52 6.36 24.43
C ASP A 124 -2.54 7.35 25.04
N GLY A 125 -3.54 7.77 24.26
CA GLY A 125 -4.60 8.68 24.67
C GLY A 125 -4.27 10.16 24.53
N ARG A 126 -3.05 10.55 24.13
CA ARG A 126 -2.71 11.94 23.80
C ARG A 126 -3.43 12.36 22.52
N SER A 127 -3.82 13.61 22.45
CA SER A 127 -4.45 14.16 21.25
C SER A 127 -3.85 15.51 20.85
N ALA A 128 -3.88 15.81 19.55
CA ALA A 128 -3.43 17.08 19.00
C ALA A 128 -4.28 17.48 17.80
N SER A 129 -4.40 18.79 17.58
CA SER A 129 -4.88 19.30 16.29
C SER A 129 -3.83 19.04 15.23
N ALA A 130 -4.27 18.61 14.05
CA ALA A 130 -3.40 18.36 12.93
C ALA A 130 -3.54 19.44 11.85
N LEU A 131 -2.41 19.77 11.22
CA LEU A 131 -2.36 20.63 10.04
C LEU A 131 -2.21 19.73 8.80
N VAL A 132 -2.90 20.09 7.73
CA VAL A 132 -2.71 19.44 6.43
C VAL A 132 -1.42 19.99 5.81
N VAL A 133 -0.45 19.12 5.58
CA VAL A 133 0.80 19.45 4.86
C VAL A 133 0.52 19.51 3.37
N GLY A 134 -0.23 18.54 2.87
CA GLY A 134 -0.67 18.44 1.50
C GLY A 134 -1.54 17.23 1.28
N SER A 135 -2.20 17.16 0.13
CA SER A 135 -3.01 16.02 -0.29
C SER A 135 -2.82 15.74 -1.77
N ASP A 136 -2.98 14.48 -2.13
CA ASP A 136 -2.91 13.98 -3.49
C ASP A 136 -4.17 13.15 -3.81
N PRO A 137 -5.20 13.79 -4.36
CA PRO A 137 -6.42 13.10 -4.77
C PRO A 137 -6.18 11.96 -5.78
N ALA A 138 -5.12 12.09 -6.59
CA ALA A 138 -4.81 11.12 -7.63
C ALA A 138 -4.40 9.74 -7.09
N THR A 139 -3.86 9.66 -5.86
CA THR A 139 -3.57 8.40 -5.14
C THR A 139 -4.44 8.21 -3.91
N ASP A 140 -5.37 9.13 -3.65
CA ASP A 140 -6.18 9.18 -2.42
C ASP A 140 -5.32 9.19 -1.15
N LEU A 141 -4.20 9.91 -1.14
CA LEU A 141 -3.32 10.07 0.02
C LEU A 141 -3.26 11.52 0.50
N ALA A 142 -3.02 11.69 1.80
CA ALA A 142 -2.79 13.00 2.41
C ALA A 142 -1.77 12.90 3.55
N VAL A 143 -1.04 13.98 3.78
CA VAL A 143 -0.08 14.11 4.87
C VAL A 143 -0.55 15.15 5.86
N LEU A 144 -0.61 14.74 7.12
CA LEU A 144 -0.91 15.60 8.26
C LEU A 144 0.36 15.81 9.08
N LYS A 145 0.36 16.91 9.84
CA LYS A 145 1.42 17.27 10.79
C LYS A 145 0.81 17.53 12.16
N ILE A 146 1.35 16.86 13.17
CA ILE A 146 1.08 17.13 14.59
C ILE A 146 2.36 17.57 15.29
N ASP A 147 2.21 18.32 16.37
CA ASP A 147 3.32 18.74 17.21
C ASP A 147 3.17 18.11 18.61
N LEU A 148 3.71 16.91 18.75
CA LEU A 148 3.77 16.17 20.01
C LEU A 148 5.14 15.49 20.14
N PRO A 149 5.72 15.47 21.36
CA PRO A 149 6.96 14.74 21.60
C PRO A 149 6.73 13.22 21.74
N GLY A 150 7.79 12.43 21.61
CA GLY A 150 7.76 10.99 21.91
C GLY A 150 6.85 10.20 20.97
N LEU A 151 6.88 10.51 19.69
CA LEU A 151 6.14 9.78 18.66
C LEU A 151 6.89 8.52 18.22
N TYR A 152 6.16 7.47 17.88
CA TYR A 152 6.67 6.18 17.42
C TYR A 152 6.30 5.99 15.94
N PRO A 153 7.24 6.28 15.00
CA PRO A 153 7.00 6.04 13.57
C PRO A 153 6.93 4.56 13.26
N ALA A 154 6.10 4.20 12.29
CA ALA A 154 6.03 2.84 11.76
C ALA A 154 7.39 2.43 11.16
N THR A 155 7.77 1.17 11.37
CA THR A 155 8.85 0.53 10.62
C THR A 155 8.28 0.10 9.27
N LEU A 156 8.96 0.46 8.18
CA LEU A 156 8.47 0.21 6.83
C LEU A 156 9.01 -1.11 6.27
N ALA A 157 8.17 -1.86 5.60
CA ALA A 157 8.58 -2.94 4.72
C ALA A 157 8.95 -2.37 3.33
N ASN A 158 9.42 -3.22 2.43
CA ASN A 158 9.49 -2.92 1.01
C ASN A 158 8.25 -3.53 0.33
N SER A 159 7.29 -2.71 -0.07
CA SER A 159 6.06 -3.21 -0.69
C SER A 159 6.26 -3.81 -2.08
N ASP A 160 7.42 -3.59 -2.72
CA ASP A 160 7.74 -4.20 -4.01
C ASP A 160 8.11 -5.69 -3.85
N ASP A 161 8.45 -6.13 -2.61
CA ASP A 161 8.71 -7.53 -2.26
C ASP A 161 7.43 -8.30 -1.87
N ALA A 162 6.29 -7.63 -1.77
CA ALA A 162 5.01 -8.20 -1.36
C ALA A 162 4.50 -9.23 -2.38
N ARG A 163 4.08 -10.41 -1.90
CA ARG A 163 3.66 -11.53 -2.75
C ARG A 163 2.27 -12.04 -2.35
N VAL A 164 1.56 -12.55 -3.33
CA VAL A 164 0.29 -13.25 -3.10
C VAL A 164 0.53 -14.44 -2.15
N GLY A 165 -0.26 -14.51 -1.09
CA GLY A 165 -0.16 -15.52 -0.05
C GLY A 165 0.58 -15.06 1.21
N ASP A 166 1.29 -13.92 1.21
CA ASP A 166 1.91 -13.36 2.41
C ASP A 166 0.82 -12.96 3.42
N VAL A 167 1.00 -13.35 4.69
CA VAL A 167 0.07 -13.00 5.76
C VAL A 167 0.20 -11.53 6.11
N VAL A 168 -0.92 -10.84 6.21
CA VAL A 168 -1.00 -9.43 6.59
C VAL A 168 -2.06 -9.18 7.65
N LEU A 169 -1.87 -8.09 8.41
CA LEU A 169 -2.80 -7.63 9.44
C LEU A 169 -3.21 -6.19 9.11
N ALA A 170 -4.51 -5.94 9.03
CA ALA A 170 -5.03 -4.59 8.88
C ALA A 170 -5.35 -4.02 10.26
N ILE A 171 -4.78 -2.86 10.58
CA ILE A 171 -4.95 -2.14 11.84
C ILE A 171 -5.61 -0.78 11.56
N GLY A 172 -6.63 -0.47 12.33
CA GLY A 172 -7.30 0.82 12.30
C GLY A 172 -8.23 0.99 13.49
N ASN A 173 -9.07 2.01 13.46
CA ASN A 173 -10.05 2.26 14.54
C ASN A 173 -11.47 2.38 13.98
N PRO A 174 -12.11 1.27 13.60
CA PRO A 174 -13.49 1.30 13.17
C PRO A 174 -14.37 1.81 14.33
N TYR A 175 -15.24 2.74 14.03
CA TYR A 175 -16.23 3.28 14.97
C TYR A 175 -15.67 4.02 16.21
N GLY A 176 -14.37 4.24 16.33
CA GLY A 176 -13.79 4.99 17.45
C GLY A 176 -13.73 4.27 18.80
N PHE A 177 -13.89 2.94 18.81
CA PHE A 177 -13.86 2.14 20.05
C PHE A 177 -12.47 1.66 20.48
N GLY A 178 -11.43 2.09 19.78
CA GLY A 178 -10.05 1.62 19.95
C GLY A 178 -9.57 0.85 18.72
N HIS A 179 -8.28 0.51 18.72
CA HIS A 179 -7.69 -0.20 17.60
C HIS A 179 -8.36 -1.56 17.39
N SER A 180 -8.69 -1.86 16.15
CA SER A 180 -9.16 -3.16 15.69
C SER A 180 -8.12 -3.75 14.75
N VAL A 181 -7.92 -5.06 14.85
CA VAL A 181 -6.98 -5.80 14.03
C VAL A 181 -7.72 -6.94 13.35
N SER A 182 -7.58 -7.03 12.05
CA SER A 182 -8.05 -8.17 11.26
C SER A 182 -6.88 -8.83 10.55
N GLN A 183 -6.93 -10.15 10.38
CA GLN A 183 -5.94 -10.93 9.67
C GLN A 183 -6.46 -11.36 8.32
N GLY A 184 -5.57 -11.43 7.36
CA GLY A 184 -5.77 -12.00 6.04
C GLY A 184 -4.46 -12.28 5.34
N ILE A 185 -4.53 -12.42 4.03
CA ILE A 185 -3.36 -12.57 3.16
C ILE A 185 -3.37 -11.52 2.06
N ILE A 186 -2.25 -11.31 1.41
CA ILE A 186 -2.19 -10.60 0.14
C ILE A 186 -2.84 -11.51 -0.91
N SER A 187 -3.98 -11.08 -1.43
CA SER A 187 -4.76 -11.80 -2.46
C SER A 187 -4.38 -11.38 -3.88
N GLY A 188 -3.71 -10.24 -4.02
CA GLY A 188 -3.23 -9.70 -5.29
C GLY A 188 -2.36 -8.48 -5.07
N VAL A 189 -1.45 -8.23 -6.00
CA VAL A 189 -0.63 -7.03 -6.02
C VAL A 189 -0.85 -6.29 -7.34
N GLY A 190 -0.59 -4.99 -7.34
CA GLY A 190 -0.68 -4.19 -8.52
C GLY A 190 -2.10 -4.08 -9.10
N ARG A 191 -3.13 -4.05 -8.29
CA ARG A 191 -4.52 -3.89 -8.75
C ARG A 191 -4.77 -2.48 -9.25
N SER A 192 -5.34 -2.39 -10.45
CA SER A 192 -5.67 -1.14 -11.15
C SER A 192 -6.84 -1.33 -12.11
N GLY A 193 -7.28 -0.24 -12.76
CA GLY A 193 -8.43 -0.27 -13.68
C GLY A 193 -9.76 -0.34 -12.92
N LEU A 194 -9.77 -0.02 -11.63
CA LEU A 194 -10.94 -0.05 -10.77
C LEU A 194 -11.73 1.27 -10.83
N GLN A 195 -11.13 2.32 -11.42
CA GLN A 195 -11.70 3.68 -11.54
C GLN A 195 -11.96 4.35 -10.17
N LEU A 196 -11.13 4.05 -9.19
CA LEU A 196 -11.21 4.58 -7.83
C LEU A 196 -10.36 5.84 -7.67
N SER A 197 -9.21 5.89 -8.37
CA SER A 197 -8.30 7.03 -8.39
C SER A 197 -7.54 7.07 -9.74
N ASP A 198 -6.90 8.21 -10.03
CA ASP A 198 -6.13 8.38 -11.29
C ASP A 198 -4.87 7.51 -11.33
N TYR A 199 -4.28 7.25 -10.17
CA TYR A 199 -3.07 6.42 -10.01
C TYR A 199 -3.37 5.22 -9.12
N GLU A 200 -3.82 4.16 -9.74
CA GLU A 200 -4.17 2.93 -9.06
C GLU A 200 -3.01 1.93 -9.04
N ASP A 201 -2.55 1.62 -7.86
CA ASP A 201 -1.60 0.56 -7.59
C ASP A 201 -1.91 0.00 -6.20
N TYR A 202 -2.82 -0.97 -6.13
CA TYR A 202 -3.29 -1.46 -4.85
C TYR A 202 -2.79 -2.87 -4.55
N ILE A 203 -2.49 -3.09 -3.27
CA ILE A 203 -2.42 -4.42 -2.67
C ILE A 203 -3.85 -4.83 -2.34
N GLN A 204 -4.29 -5.97 -2.89
CA GLN A 204 -5.55 -6.60 -2.52
C GLN A 204 -5.35 -7.55 -1.36
N THR A 205 -6.23 -7.51 -0.37
CA THR A 205 -6.24 -8.42 0.78
C THR A 205 -7.65 -8.86 1.13
N ASP A 206 -7.78 -10.01 1.78
CA ASP A 206 -9.00 -10.48 2.42
C ASP A 206 -9.05 -10.15 3.92
N ALA A 207 -7.99 -9.52 4.48
CA ALA A 207 -8.05 -8.90 5.79
C ALA A 207 -9.17 -7.86 5.81
N SER A 208 -10.11 -7.98 6.75
CA SER A 208 -11.30 -7.11 6.77
C SER A 208 -10.94 -5.65 7.03
N ILE A 209 -11.29 -4.77 6.09
CA ILE A 209 -11.18 -3.32 6.22
C ILE A 209 -12.59 -2.77 6.34
N TYR A 210 -12.90 -2.07 7.43
CA TYR A 210 -14.20 -1.46 7.70
C TYR A 210 -14.10 0.06 7.68
N LEU A 211 -15.25 0.71 7.67
CA LEU A 211 -15.35 2.16 7.83
C LEU A 211 -14.59 2.61 9.10
N GLY A 212 -13.65 3.55 8.95
CA GLY A 212 -12.75 3.98 10.02
C GLY A 212 -11.37 3.34 10.00
N ASN A 213 -11.16 2.21 9.29
CA ASN A 213 -9.83 1.65 9.05
C ASN A 213 -9.08 2.36 7.92
N SER A 214 -9.77 3.14 7.07
CA SER A 214 -9.16 3.93 6.00
C SER A 214 -8.08 4.84 6.55
N GLY A 215 -6.91 4.86 5.92
CA GLY A 215 -5.71 5.55 6.36
C GLY A 215 -4.88 4.78 7.39
N GLY A 216 -5.38 3.68 7.94
CA GLY A 216 -4.69 2.82 8.89
C GLY A 216 -3.63 1.94 8.23
N ALA A 217 -3.00 1.09 9.03
CA ALA A 217 -1.86 0.28 8.62
C ALA A 217 -2.27 -1.10 8.09
N LEU A 218 -1.69 -1.52 6.96
CA LEU A 218 -1.54 -2.92 6.59
C LEU A 218 -0.11 -3.33 6.92
N ILE A 219 0.08 -4.29 7.83
CA ILE A 219 1.39 -4.73 8.29
C ILE A 219 1.67 -6.18 7.98
N ASP A 220 2.94 -6.56 7.92
CA ASP A 220 3.40 -7.93 7.85
C ASP A 220 3.43 -8.61 9.24
N THR A 221 3.84 -9.86 9.28
CA THR A 221 3.97 -10.66 10.51
C THR A 221 5.10 -10.21 11.43
N ASP A 222 6.00 -9.34 10.95
CA ASP A 222 7.04 -8.69 11.74
C ASP A 222 6.59 -7.34 12.34
N GLY A 223 5.41 -6.86 11.97
CA GLY A 223 4.87 -5.56 12.37
C GLY A 223 5.38 -4.40 11.53
N LYS A 224 5.93 -4.66 10.34
CA LYS A 224 6.37 -3.63 9.40
C LYS A 224 5.20 -3.22 8.51
N LEU A 225 5.12 -1.94 8.20
CA LEU A 225 4.09 -1.36 7.34
C LEU A 225 4.32 -1.77 5.88
N VAL A 226 3.37 -2.48 5.29
CA VAL A 226 3.35 -2.92 3.89
C VAL A 226 2.52 -1.97 3.04
N GLY A 227 1.45 -1.41 3.61
CA GLY A 227 0.55 -0.50 2.90
C GLY A 227 -0.35 0.31 3.81
N ILE A 228 -1.10 1.22 3.21
CA ILE A 228 -2.11 2.06 3.85
C ILE A 228 -3.49 1.53 3.46
N ASN A 229 -4.28 1.10 4.44
CA ASN A 229 -5.65 0.64 4.22
C ASN A 229 -6.48 1.74 3.57
N THR A 230 -7.16 1.44 2.45
CA THR A 230 -7.82 2.49 1.68
C THR A 230 -9.33 2.27 1.61
N LEU A 231 -9.77 1.24 0.90
CA LEU A 231 -11.17 1.06 0.52
C LEU A 231 -11.58 -0.40 0.56
N ILE A 232 -12.92 -0.58 0.55
CA ILE A 232 -13.58 -1.83 0.17
C ILE A 232 -14.10 -1.65 -1.27
N TYR A 233 -13.65 -2.50 -2.19
CA TYR A 233 -14.20 -2.54 -3.54
C TYR A 233 -15.54 -3.28 -3.54
N THR A 234 -16.59 -2.59 -3.97
CA THR A 234 -17.91 -3.18 -4.21
C THR A 234 -18.20 -3.17 -5.70
N ALA A 235 -18.46 -4.35 -6.28
CA ALA A 235 -18.86 -4.45 -7.67
C ALA A 235 -20.23 -3.75 -7.86
N GLY A 236 -20.20 -2.50 -8.35
CA GLY A 236 -21.40 -1.67 -8.52
C GLY A 236 -21.19 -0.19 -8.18
N GLY A 237 -20.00 0.22 -7.73
CA GLY A 237 -19.64 1.64 -7.57
C GLY A 237 -20.30 2.37 -6.40
N GLU A 238 -21.07 1.71 -5.54
CA GLU A 238 -21.62 2.32 -4.34
C GLU A 238 -20.68 2.07 -3.16
N ALA A 239 -19.95 3.10 -2.76
CA ALA A 239 -19.30 3.16 -1.47
C ALA A 239 -20.41 3.26 -0.41
N ALA A 240 -20.71 2.21 0.26
CA ALA A 240 -21.19 2.15 1.65
C ALA A 240 -22.19 1.04 1.93
N GLY A 241 -21.94 0.29 2.95
CA GLY A 241 -22.97 -0.31 3.82
C GLY A 241 -23.50 -1.69 3.45
N THR A 242 -23.13 -2.26 2.34
CA THR A 242 -23.39 -3.68 2.05
C THR A 242 -22.07 -4.44 2.06
N SER A 243 -22.04 -5.54 2.78
CA SER A 243 -20.90 -6.45 2.93
C SER A 243 -20.18 -6.65 1.59
N GLY A 244 -19.09 -5.89 1.39
CA GLY A 244 -18.21 -6.08 0.25
C GLY A 244 -17.70 -7.52 0.30
N ILE A 245 -17.82 -8.23 -0.80
CA ILE A 245 -17.33 -9.59 -0.93
C ILE A 245 -15.80 -9.51 -0.91
N GLY A 246 -15.19 -9.45 0.29
CA GLY A 246 -13.79 -9.84 0.52
C GLY A 246 -12.68 -9.17 -0.28
N ILE A 247 -12.97 -8.07 -1.00
CA ILE A 247 -11.96 -7.34 -1.79
C ILE A 247 -11.65 -6.04 -1.07
N ASN A 248 -10.63 -6.07 -0.21
CA ASN A 248 -10.13 -4.89 0.45
C ASN A 248 -8.83 -4.45 -0.23
N LEU A 249 -8.61 -3.15 -0.28
CA LEU A 249 -7.50 -2.53 -0.99
C LEU A 249 -6.65 -1.70 -0.04
N ALA A 250 -5.33 -1.76 -0.23
CA ALA A 250 -4.37 -0.91 0.46
C ALA A 250 -3.38 -0.31 -0.53
N THR A 251 -3.03 0.96 -0.33
CA THR A 251 -1.99 1.63 -1.11
C THR A 251 -0.61 1.15 -0.65
N PRO A 252 0.28 0.68 -1.55
CA PRO A 252 1.62 0.20 -1.18
C PRO A 252 2.44 1.25 -0.44
N VAL A 253 3.22 0.82 0.56
CA VAL A 253 3.99 1.77 1.39
C VAL A 253 5.06 2.52 0.60
N ASN A 254 5.67 1.92 -0.44
CA ASN A 254 6.65 2.61 -1.29
C ASN A 254 6.01 3.78 -2.04
N LEU A 255 4.77 3.61 -2.53
CA LEU A 255 4.01 4.71 -3.13
C LEU A 255 3.65 5.78 -2.09
N ALA A 256 3.20 5.36 -0.90
CA ALA A 256 2.88 6.28 0.19
C ALA A 256 4.10 7.12 0.63
N GLN A 257 5.30 6.52 0.70
CA GLN A 257 6.54 7.24 0.99
C GLN A 257 6.90 8.27 -0.09
N PHE A 258 6.78 7.90 -1.37
CA PHE A 258 7.03 8.79 -2.49
C PHE A 258 6.10 10.03 -2.44
N VAL A 259 4.79 9.78 -2.27
CA VAL A 259 3.79 10.84 -2.16
C VAL A 259 4.06 11.73 -0.94
N MET A 260 4.35 11.12 0.23
CA MET A 260 4.65 11.88 1.45
C MET A 260 5.88 12.78 1.28
N GLY A 261 6.95 12.25 0.67
CA GLY A 261 8.16 13.04 0.42
C GLY A 261 7.85 14.29 -0.40
N ASP A 262 7.12 14.13 -1.50
CA ASP A 262 6.75 15.24 -2.37
C ASP A 262 5.82 16.25 -1.68
N LEU A 263 4.84 15.78 -0.93
CA LEU A 263 3.92 16.67 -0.21
C LEU A 263 4.65 17.47 0.88
N ILE A 264 5.68 16.91 1.52
CA ILE A 264 6.51 17.62 2.51
C ILE A 264 7.42 18.65 1.83
N ASP A 265 8.08 18.26 0.74
CA ASP A 265 9.12 19.06 0.12
C ASP A 265 8.54 20.14 -0.82
N TYR A 266 7.45 19.86 -1.51
CA TYR A 266 6.88 20.71 -2.56
C TYR A 266 5.42 21.11 -2.31
N GLY A 267 4.74 20.54 -1.33
CA GLY A 267 3.30 20.76 -1.09
C GLY A 267 2.39 20.09 -2.11
N THR A 268 2.94 19.46 -3.15
CA THR A 268 2.23 18.77 -4.22
C THR A 268 3.07 17.62 -4.77
N VAL A 269 2.43 16.58 -5.31
CA VAL A 269 3.16 15.45 -5.91
C VAL A 269 3.62 15.80 -7.31
N VAL A 270 4.93 15.73 -7.52
CA VAL A 270 5.57 16.01 -8.83
C VAL A 270 5.77 14.70 -9.57
N ARG A 271 4.94 14.47 -10.59
CA ARG A 271 4.99 13.26 -11.40
C ARG A 271 5.70 13.47 -12.72
N GLY A 272 6.53 12.51 -13.08
CA GLY A 272 7.10 12.43 -14.40
C GLY A 272 6.03 12.20 -15.46
N TRP A 273 6.22 12.83 -16.61
CA TRP A 273 5.30 12.73 -17.74
C TRP A 273 6.08 12.60 -19.04
N LEU A 274 5.68 11.66 -19.88
CA LEU A 274 6.25 11.47 -21.23
C LEU A 274 5.36 12.02 -22.34
N GLY A 275 4.06 12.14 -22.07
CA GLY A 275 3.10 12.57 -23.09
C GLY A 275 2.77 11.46 -24.07
N VAL A 276 2.60 10.23 -23.57
CA VAL A 276 2.18 9.07 -24.38
C VAL A 276 0.86 8.54 -23.85
N SER A 277 0.02 8.08 -24.77
CA SER A 277 -1.10 7.19 -24.48
C SER A 277 -0.71 5.79 -24.95
N VAL A 278 -0.97 4.79 -24.14
CA VAL A 278 -0.60 3.41 -24.45
C VAL A 278 -1.80 2.48 -24.32
N GLU A 279 -1.82 1.44 -25.13
CA GLU A 279 -2.77 0.35 -25.05
C GLU A 279 -2.05 -0.95 -24.73
N LEU A 280 -2.68 -1.77 -23.88
CA LEU A 280 -2.19 -3.10 -23.54
C LEU A 280 -2.65 -4.11 -24.57
N LEU A 281 -1.72 -4.67 -25.32
CA LEU A 281 -1.97 -5.82 -26.17
C LEU A 281 -1.52 -7.11 -25.46
N GLN A 282 -2.41 -8.09 -25.37
CA GLN A 282 -2.03 -9.44 -24.98
C GLN A 282 -1.39 -10.15 -26.15
N MET A 283 -0.12 -10.49 -26.01
CA MET A 283 0.61 -11.30 -26.98
C MET A 283 0.56 -12.77 -26.53
N ASN A 284 0.20 -13.66 -27.44
CA ASN A 284 0.30 -15.10 -27.17
C ASN A 284 1.78 -15.51 -27.20
N GLY A 285 2.40 -15.54 -26.03
CA GLY A 285 3.76 -16.04 -25.87
C GLY A 285 3.84 -17.53 -26.14
N ALA A 286 5.00 -18.00 -26.64
CA ALA A 286 5.31 -19.42 -26.68
C ALA A 286 5.31 -19.96 -25.23
N GLU A 287 4.63 -21.10 -24.98
CA GLU A 287 4.54 -21.79 -23.69
C GLU A 287 3.54 -21.27 -22.65
N GLY A 288 2.43 -20.62 -23.07
CA GLY A 288 1.31 -20.33 -22.15
C GLY A 288 1.53 -19.19 -21.16
N GLN A 289 2.60 -18.41 -21.29
CA GLN A 289 2.77 -17.13 -20.65
C GLN A 289 2.12 -16.05 -21.53
N SER A 290 1.15 -15.30 -20.96
CA SER A 290 0.60 -14.14 -21.63
C SER A 290 1.58 -12.97 -21.45
N ASP A 291 2.43 -12.72 -22.42
CA ASP A 291 3.24 -11.51 -22.45
C ASP A 291 2.33 -10.32 -22.83
N GLN A 292 2.42 -9.25 -22.04
CA GLN A 292 1.74 -7.99 -22.36
C GLN A 292 2.71 -7.06 -23.09
N ALA A 293 2.25 -6.48 -24.18
CA ALA A 293 2.98 -5.43 -24.88
C ALA A 293 2.27 -4.07 -24.70
N LEU A 294 3.05 -3.03 -24.50
CA LEU A 294 2.59 -1.64 -24.50
C LEU A 294 2.72 -1.07 -25.89
N VAL A 295 1.61 -0.80 -26.55
CA VAL A 295 1.57 -0.12 -27.84
C VAL A 295 1.25 1.35 -27.64
N VAL A 296 2.06 2.22 -28.23
CA VAL A 296 1.82 3.66 -28.23
C VAL A 296 0.61 3.95 -29.13
N SER A 297 -0.52 4.34 -28.54
CA SER A 297 -1.75 4.71 -29.27
C SER A 297 -1.86 6.21 -29.55
N GLY A 298 -1.10 7.04 -28.81
CA GLY A 298 -1.09 8.47 -29.01
C GLY A 298 0.10 9.16 -28.39
N ILE A 299 0.46 10.32 -28.95
CA ILE A 299 1.59 11.13 -28.49
C ILE A 299 1.15 12.59 -28.40
N ALA A 300 1.40 13.21 -27.24
CA ALA A 300 1.15 14.63 -27.05
C ALA A 300 2.11 15.47 -27.92
N GLU A 301 1.56 16.38 -28.70
CA GLU A 301 2.32 17.26 -29.57
C GLU A 301 3.31 18.11 -28.74
N GLY A 302 4.58 18.13 -29.16
CA GLY A 302 5.66 18.83 -28.44
C GLY A 302 5.99 18.21 -27.07
N GLY A 303 5.41 17.07 -26.71
CA GLY A 303 5.70 16.35 -25.47
C GLY A 303 7.08 15.71 -25.45
N PRO A 304 7.56 15.21 -24.29
CA PRO A 304 8.86 14.54 -24.17
C PRO A 304 9.05 13.39 -25.15
N ALA A 305 8.04 12.52 -25.28
CA ALA A 305 8.07 11.39 -26.19
C ALA A 305 8.14 11.81 -27.67
N ALA A 306 7.37 12.82 -28.07
CA ALA A 306 7.44 13.37 -29.43
C ALA A 306 8.85 13.89 -29.74
N ARG A 307 9.46 14.63 -28.80
CA ARG A 307 10.83 15.15 -28.96
C ARG A 307 11.88 14.04 -29.01
N ALA A 308 11.63 12.92 -28.35
CA ALA A 308 12.50 11.75 -28.37
C ALA A 308 12.36 10.92 -29.65
N GLY A 309 11.36 11.21 -30.50
CA GLY A 309 11.12 10.48 -31.74
C GLY A 309 10.29 9.21 -31.55
N LEU A 310 9.51 9.12 -30.49
CA LEU A 310 8.51 8.07 -30.33
C LEU A 310 7.36 8.30 -31.32
N GLU A 311 6.82 7.26 -31.88
CA GLU A 311 5.75 7.30 -32.88
C GLU A 311 4.54 6.44 -32.45
N ALA A 312 3.35 6.81 -32.90
CA ALA A 312 2.18 5.97 -32.71
C ALA A 312 2.36 4.66 -33.46
N GLY A 313 2.06 3.54 -32.79
CA GLY A 313 2.32 2.18 -33.28
C GLY A 313 3.60 1.56 -32.73
N ASP A 314 4.51 2.32 -32.10
CA ASP A 314 5.68 1.75 -31.43
C ASP A 314 5.24 0.79 -30.33
N ILE A 315 5.96 -0.33 -30.21
CA ILE A 315 5.80 -1.27 -29.09
C ILE A 315 6.94 -1.01 -28.11
N ILE A 316 6.61 -0.54 -26.90
CA ILE A 316 7.61 -0.30 -25.84
C ILE A 316 8.04 -1.66 -25.27
N ALA A 317 9.31 -2.01 -25.52
CA ALA A 317 9.90 -3.28 -25.08
C ALA A 317 10.62 -3.17 -23.73
N ALA A 318 11.32 -2.05 -23.46
CA ALA A 318 11.99 -1.80 -22.19
C ALA A 318 12.08 -0.30 -21.88
N ILE A 319 12.18 0.03 -20.59
CA ILE A 319 12.48 1.38 -20.09
C ILE A 319 13.66 1.26 -19.12
N ASN A 320 14.70 2.08 -19.34
CA ASN A 320 15.95 2.03 -18.58
C ASN A 320 16.53 0.61 -18.47
N GLY A 321 16.42 -0.20 -19.54
CA GLY A 321 16.86 -1.58 -19.60
C GLY A 321 15.95 -2.60 -18.89
N SER A 322 14.91 -2.14 -18.19
CA SER A 322 13.91 -3.02 -17.57
C SER A 322 12.84 -3.38 -18.59
N ARG A 323 12.64 -4.68 -18.85
CA ARG A 323 11.60 -5.15 -19.76
C ARG A 323 10.20 -4.74 -19.30
N VAL A 324 9.38 -4.36 -20.24
CA VAL A 324 7.96 -4.07 -20.01
C VAL A 324 7.19 -5.38 -20.02
N ASN A 325 6.86 -5.88 -18.83
CA ASN A 325 6.02 -7.06 -18.66
C ASN A 325 4.59 -6.70 -18.23
N ASP A 326 4.42 -5.51 -17.64
CA ASP A 326 3.15 -4.94 -17.20
C ASP A 326 3.17 -3.43 -17.52
N GLY A 327 2.28 -3.03 -18.41
CA GLY A 327 2.22 -1.65 -18.88
C GLY A 327 1.87 -0.65 -17.81
N ARG A 328 1.07 -1.06 -16.85
CA ARG A 328 0.67 -0.24 -15.73
C ARG A 328 1.85 0.01 -14.78
N LEU A 329 2.56 -1.06 -14.36
CA LEU A 329 3.78 -0.91 -13.55
C LEU A 329 4.79 0.00 -14.23
N THR A 330 4.92 -0.12 -15.55
CA THR A 330 5.80 0.74 -16.34
C THR A 330 5.39 2.20 -16.29
N MET A 331 4.08 2.49 -16.42
CA MET A 331 3.58 3.87 -16.29
C MET A 331 3.78 4.43 -14.87
N HIS A 332 3.62 3.59 -13.84
CA HIS A 332 3.93 3.97 -12.45
C HIS A 332 5.42 4.27 -12.26
N GLN A 333 6.31 3.48 -12.86
CA GLN A 333 7.75 3.76 -12.84
C GLN A 333 8.06 5.12 -13.48
N ILE A 334 7.45 5.43 -14.62
CA ILE A 334 7.60 6.72 -15.29
C ILE A 334 7.08 7.86 -14.40
N ALA A 335 5.93 7.70 -13.77
CA ALA A 335 5.33 8.70 -12.89
C ALA A 335 6.18 9.01 -11.65
N ARG A 336 7.00 8.06 -11.19
CA ARG A 336 7.97 8.26 -10.08
C ARG A 336 9.24 8.99 -10.50
N LEU A 337 9.54 9.09 -11.81
CA LEU A 337 10.69 9.84 -12.30
C LEU A 337 10.48 11.34 -12.12
N ARG A 338 11.57 12.05 -12.00
CA ARG A 338 11.53 13.51 -11.85
C ARG A 338 11.54 14.20 -13.20
N PRO A 339 10.82 15.31 -13.36
CA PRO A 339 11.00 16.16 -14.53
C PRO A 339 12.46 16.57 -14.68
N GLY A 340 12.99 16.45 -15.90
CA GLY A 340 14.40 16.67 -16.21
C GLY A 340 15.27 15.40 -16.19
N GLU A 341 14.80 14.29 -15.60
CA GLU A 341 15.53 13.03 -15.69
C GLU A 341 15.52 12.48 -17.11
N GLN A 342 16.65 11.90 -17.49
CA GLN A 342 16.82 11.23 -18.78
C GLN A 342 16.48 9.76 -18.66
N ILE A 343 15.66 9.23 -19.57
CA ILE A 343 15.33 7.83 -19.65
C ILE A 343 15.64 7.27 -21.03
N THR A 344 15.95 5.98 -21.09
CA THR A 344 16.05 5.23 -22.34
C THR A 344 14.80 4.41 -22.54
N ILE A 345 14.28 4.38 -23.76
CA ILE A 345 13.09 3.66 -24.16
C ILE A 345 13.47 2.77 -25.33
N ASP A 346 13.43 1.45 -25.15
CA ASP A 346 13.62 0.52 -26.24
C ASP A 346 12.26 0.21 -26.86
N VAL A 347 12.11 0.52 -28.13
CA VAL A 347 10.87 0.28 -28.87
C VAL A 347 11.11 -0.68 -30.04
N SER A 348 10.11 -1.51 -30.34
CA SER A 348 10.07 -2.34 -31.55
C SER A 348 9.21 -1.62 -32.58
N ARG A 349 9.79 -1.41 -33.77
CA ARG A 349 9.14 -0.94 -35.00
C ARG A 349 9.28 -1.99 -36.10
N ASP A 350 8.63 -1.75 -37.24
CA ASP A 350 8.66 -2.68 -38.39
C ASP A 350 10.09 -3.06 -38.82
N ASP A 351 11.05 -2.15 -38.68
CA ASP A 351 12.46 -2.31 -39.07
C ASP A 351 13.38 -2.86 -37.95
N GLY A 352 12.84 -3.16 -36.74
CA GLY A 352 13.62 -3.72 -35.63
C GLY A 352 13.56 -2.94 -34.33
N LEU A 353 14.50 -3.24 -33.42
CA LEU A 353 14.60 -2.61 -32.09
C LEU A 353 15.32 -1.25 -32.21
N VAL A 354 14.69 -0.19 -31.76
CA VAL A 354 15.24 1.18 -31.72
C VAL A 354 15.31 1.65 -30.28
N GLN A 355 16.45 2.20 -29.85
CA GLN A 355 16.61 2.84 -28.58
C GLN A 355 16.45 4.35 -28.70
N LEU A 356 15.51 4.91 -27.95
CA LEU A 356 15.22 6.34 -27.88
C LEU A 356 15.61 6.86 -26.51
N THR A 357 15.98 8.15 -26.48
CA THR A 357 16.28 8.85 -25.23
C THR A 357 15.29 10.00 -25.05
N ALA A 358 14.56 9.98 -23.95
CA ALA A 358 13.59 11.02 -23.59
C ALA A 358 14.00 11.74 -22.31
N ILE A 359 13.68 13.04 -22.23
CA ILE A 359 13.78 13.82 -21.01
C ILE A 359 12.37 13.90 -20.43
N VAL A 360 12.19 13.38 -19.20
CA VAL A 360 10.91 13.38 -18.49
C VAL A 360 10.44 14.82 -18.31
N GLY A 361 9.20 15.10 -18.64
CA GLY A 361 8.55 16.40 -18.43
C GLY A 361 7.63 16.42 -17.22
N THR A 362 6.99 17.55 -16.99
CA THR A 362 5.88 17.70 -16.03
C THR A 362 4.55 17.58 -16.77
N ARG A 363 3.59 16.87 -16.21
CA ARG A 363 2.23 16.79 -16.77
C ARG A 363 1.64 18.20 -16.82
N PRO A 364 1.15 18.68 -17.98
CA PRO A 364 0.47 19.97 -18.04
C PRO A 364 -0.75 19.95 -17.12
N THR A 365 -0.93 21.01 -16.34
CA THR A 365 -2.18 21.23 -15.60
C THR A 365 -3.24 21.63 -16.60
N SER A 366 -4.29 20.82 -16.74
CA SER A 366 -5.47 21.09 -17.56
C SER A 366 -6.33 22.19 -16.95
#